data_8efe6611537a0dbebf7d2f45c8e9c1fd
#
_entry.id   8efe6611537a0dbebf7d2f45c8e9c1fd
#
_cell.length_a   1.000
_cell.length_b   1.000
_cell.length_c   1.000
_cell.angle_alpha   90.00
_cell.angle_beta   90.00
_cell.angle_gamma   90.00
#
_symmetry.space_group_name_H-M   'P 1'
#
loop_
_entity.id
_entity.type
_entity.pdbx_description
1 polymer ?
#
loop_
_entity_poly.entity_id
_entity_poly.type
_entity_poly.pdbx_seq_one_letter_code
_entity_poly.pdbx_strand_id
1 'polypeptide(L)'
;MRCIKTVIQIIFLLNVCLATLSPPTEKKQKGVKPQEGSRKNNVIDRKLVSETPLVKDILKYHATYHQDLSTRNFNLPVLGYVTPWNNKGYDVAKTWGGKFNYISPVWLQIKRQSPNIYIITGLHDVDHAWMKAVKQKGANSNVKIMPRLLFDNWQANDLKAFFMEPTALSEQRGLIEELKKACKQWTFDGVVLELLSQVGMYADRSVKFIQQFGMDLNEDNLSLILVYPPFRGYPSDEFFIQAFNDIYPYVEAVSVMTYDFSNPQKPGPNAPLYWMKLCVEKLLNKDENPTKSSKILLGLNFYGNSYTTNGGGPIVGTEYIELLKNAKTNQAITYNNNTAENYIEVRTSQGTKKIFYPTLYSIQKRLDLAREYGTGVAIWELGQGLDYFYDLF
;
A
#
# COMPACT_ATOMS: atom_id res chain seq x y z
N MET A 1 65.15 30.33 -35.16
CA MET A 1 64.26 31.12 -34.28
C MET A 1 62.97 31.60 -34.93
N ARG A 2 62.80 31.72 -36.24
CA ARG A 2 61.53 32.12 -36.88
C ARG A 2 60.50 30.99 -36.90
N CYS A 3 60.83 29.74 -37.06
CA CYS A 3 59.86 28.62 -37.09
C CYS A 3 59.20 28.33 -35.73
N ILE A 4 59.89 28.55 -34.60
CA ILE A 4 59.29 28.28 -33.25
C ILE A 4 58.23 29.31 -32.90
N LYS A 5 58.35 30.57 -33.31
CA LYS A 5 57.32 31.60 -33.06
C LYS A 5 56.04 31.33 -33.82
N THR A 6 56.12 30.79 -35.05
CA THR A 6 54.95 30.48 -35.88
C THR A 6 54.15 29.27 -35.31
N VAL A 7 54.87 28.26 -34.78
CA VAL A 7 54.23 27.09 -34.16
C VAL A 7 53.51 27.46 -32.84
N ILE A 8 54.11 28.35 -32.04
CA ILE A 8 53.47 28.82 -30.79
C ILE A 8 52.21 29.67 -31.07
N GLN A 9 52.21 30.48 -32.13
CA GLN A 9 51.01 31.26 -32.52
C GLN A 9 49.87 30.37 -33.04
N ILE A 10 50.17 29.29 -33.78
CA ILE A 10 49.18 28.36 -34.28
C ILE A 10 48.59 27.54 -33.13
N ILE A 11 49.41 27.11 -32.13
CA ILE A 11 48.90 26.40 -30.94
C ILE A 11 48.05 27.33 -30.07
N PHE A 12 48.36 28.63 -29.98
CA PHE A 12 47.57 29.60 -29.22
C PHE A 12 46.21 29.90 -29.91
N LEU A 13 46.19 29.99 -31.26
CA LEU A 13 44.95 30.16 -32.02
C LEU A 13 44.05 28.92 -31.99
N LEU A 14 44.62 27.70 -31.96
CA LEU A 14 43.86 26.46 -31.82
C LEU A 14 43.24 26.33 -30.40
N ASN A 15 43.92 26.77 -29.36
CA ASN A 15 43.37 26.76 -28.00
C ASN A 15 42.30 27.83 -27.77
N VAL A 16 42.36 28.97 -28.47
CA VAL A 16 41.30 30.01 -28.40
C VAL A 16 40.04 29.57 -29.16
N CYS A 17 40.16 28.81 -30.25
CA CYS A 17 38.98 28.25 -30.94
C CYS A 17 38.29 27.12 -30.18
N LEU A 18 38.97 26.38 -29.30
CA LEU A 18 38.37 25.35 -28.45
C LEU A 18 37.65 25.92 -27.20
N ALA A 19 37.94 27.16 -26.83
CA ALA A 19 37.36 27.81 -25.66
C ALA A 19 36.01 28.53 -25.93
N THR A 20 35.55 28.56 -27.20
CA THR A 20 34.30 29.29 -27.56
C THR A 20 33.10 28.40 -27.82
N LEU A 21 33.23 27.08 -27.66
CA LEU A 21 32.09 26.19 -27.60
C LEU A 21 31.63 26.07 -26.12
N SER A 22 30.97 27.08 -25.61
CA SER A 22 30.13 26.90 -24.43
C SER A 22 29.15 25.78 -24.74
N PRO A 23 29.04 24.74 -23.87
CA PRO A 23 28.00 23.76 -24.06
C PRO A 23 26.66 24.49 -24.14
N PRO A 24 25.73 24.06 -25.03
CA PRO A 24 24.45 24.71 -25.14
C PRO A 24 23.85 24.83 -23.73
N THR A 25 23.62 26.05 -23.31
CA THR A 25 22.93 26.33 -22.04
C THR A 25 21.60 25.61 -22.12
N GLU A 26 21.47 24.45 -21.51
CA GLU A 26 20.18 23.81 -21.34
C GLU A 26 19.29 24.87 -20.71
N LYS A 27 18.32 25.37 -21.48
CA LYS A 27 17.29 26.27 -20.96
C LYS A 27 16.67 25.50 -19.80
N LYS A 28 16.98 25.90 -18.56
CA LYS A 28 16.29 25.39 -17.37
C LYS A 28 14.80 25.47 -17.67
N GLN A 29 14.16 24.32 -17.87
CA GLN A 29 12.71 24.29 -18.04
C GLN A 29 12.12 25.03 -16.86
N LYS A 30 11.24 26.02 -17.12
CA LYS A 30 10.49 26.67 -16.04
C LYS A 30 9.74 25.57 -15.29
N GLY A 31 10.09 25.34 -14.02
CA GLY A 31 9.51 24.30 -13.19
C GLY A 31 7.98 24.50 -13.14
N VAL A 32 7.24 23.40 -13.22
CA VAL A 32 5.78 23.42 -13.03
C VAL A 32 5.52 23.77 -11.57
N LYS A 33 4.76 24.87 -11.32
CA LYS A 33 4.37 25.25 -9.97
C LYS A 33 3.22 24.34 -9.51
N PRO A 34 3.38 23.57 -8.42
CA PRO A 34 2.31 22.74 -7.88
C PRO A 34 1.10 23.59 -7.46
N GLN A 35 -0.08 23.04 -7.60
CA GLN A 35 -1.30 23.50 -6.95
C GLN A 35 -1.59 22.57 -5.78
N GLU A 36 -2.06 23.12 -4.67
CA GLU A 36 -2.31 22.39 -3.43
C GLU A 36 -3.72 22.71 -2.90
N GLY A 37 -4.23 21.78 -2.07
CA GLY A 37 -5.48 21.96 -1.34
C GLY A 37 -6.74 21.67 -2.16
N SER A 38 -7.89 22.02 -1.56
CA SER A 38 -9.20 21.65 -2.07
C SER A 38 -9.58 22.33 -3.39
N ARG A 39 -10.39 21.63 -4.21
CA ARG A 39 -10.93 22.08 -5.48
C ARG A 39 -12.44 21.80 -5.54
N LYS A 40 -13.18 22.65 -6.27
CA LYS A 40 -14.62 22.50 -6.48
C LYS A 40 -14.96 21.20 -7.23
N ASN A 41 -14.14 20.82 -8.20
CA ASN A 41 -14.34 19.64 -9.04
C ASN A 41 -13.32 18.55 -8.68
N ASN A 42 -13.74 17.29 -8.68
CA ASN A 42 -12.91 16.13 -8.44
C ASN A 42 -12.01 15.80 -9.65
N VAL A 43 -11.18 14.77 -9.53
CA VAL A 43 -10.24 14.35 -10.59
C VAL A 43 -10.93 13.85 -11.85
N ILE A 44 -12.15 13.30 -11.76
CA ILE A 44 -12.93 12.81 -12.90
C ILE A 44 -13.46 14.00 -13.69
N ASP A 45 -14.11 14.96 -13.04
CA ASP A 45 -14.64 16.19 -13.65
C ASP A 45 -13.52 17.01 -14.32
N ARG A 46 -12.34 17.00 -13.71
CA ARG A 46 -11.14 17.68 -14.21
C ARG A 46 -10.41 16.91 -15.31
N LYS A 47 -10.91 15.73 -15.69
CA LYS A 47 -10.35 14.83 -16.72
C LYS A 47 -8.88 14.46 -16.45
N LEU A 48 -8.51 14.30 -15.18
CA LEU A 48 -7.17 13.90 -14.77
C LEU A 48 -6.97 12.38 -14.76
N VAL A 49 -8.05 11.59 -14.80
CA VAL A 49 -8.00 10.13 -14.94
C VAL A 49 -7.73 9.81 -16.41
N SER A 50 -6.46 9.72 -16.77
CA SER A 50 -5.98 9.49 -18.13
C SER A 50 -5.07 8.28 -18.17
N GLU A 51 -5.18 7.48 -19.22
CA GLU A 51 -4.32 6.32 -19.47
C GLU A 51 -2.84 6.71 -19.59
N THR A 52 -2.60 7.85 -20.24
CA THR A 52 -1.24 8.38 -20.47
C THR A 52 -1.12 9.82 -19.93
N PRO A 53 -1.17 10.03 -18.59
CA PRO A 53 -1.09 11.35 -18.01
C PRO A 53 0.24 12.01 -18.33
N LEU A 54 0.25 13.34 -18.50
CA LEU A 54 1.47 14.08 -18.74
C LEU A 54 2.20 14.38 -17.41
N VAL A 55 3.52 14.37 -17.44
CA VAL A 55 4.36 14.74 -16.28
C VAL A 55 3.93 16.09 -15.70
N LYS A 56 3.68 17.11 -16.57
CA LYS A 56 3.23 18.44 -16.11
C LYS A 56 1.95 18.41 -15.31
N ASP A 57 1.00 17.51 -15.65
CA ASP A 57 -0.31 17.46 -14.99
C ASP A 57 -0.17 16.79 -13.62
N ILE A 58 0.67 15.74 -13.50
CA ILE A 58 1.00 15.14 -12.22
C ILE A 58 1.71 16.16 -11.33
N LEU A 59 2.79 16.81 -11.82
CA LEU A 59 3.52 17.82 -11.05
C LEU A 59 2.63 18.99 -10.60
N LYS A 60 1.62 19.36 -11.42
CA LYS A 60 0.73 20.47 -11.11
C LYS A 60 -0.36 20.12 -10.11
N TYR A 61 -0.93 18.90 -10.17
CA TYR A 61 -2.20 18.60 -9.52
C TYR A 61 -2.12 17.53 -8.41
N HIS A 62 -0.99 16.85 -8.22
CA HIS A 62 -0.84 15.73 -7.26
C HIS A 62 -1.26 16.04 -5.82
N ALA A 63 -1.14 17.30 -5.38
CA ALA A 63 -1.48 17.76 -4.03
C ALA A 63 -2.84 18.48 -3.95
N THR A 64 -3.70 18.30 -4.98
CA THR A 64 -5.07 18.84 -4.97
C THR A 64 -6.08 17.72 -4.72
N TYR A 65 -7.23 18.05 -4.12
CA TYR A 65 -8.31 17.11 -3.85
C TYR A 65 -9.67 17.80 -3.89
N HIS A 66 -10.76 17.03 -3.99
CA HIS A 66 -12.12 17.54 -3.99
C HIS A 66 -12.48 18.15 -2.62
N GLN A 67 -13.17 19.29 -2.63
CA GLN A 67 -13.56 19.99 -1.39
C GLN A 67 -14.54 19.21 -0.53
N ASP A 68 -15.42 18.41 -1.14
CA ASP A 68 -16.28 17.49 -0.42
C ASP A 68 -15.55 16.19 -0.14
N LEU A 69 -15.15 16.03 1.12
CA LEU A 69 -14.42 14.88 1.63
C LEU A 69 -15.35 13.74 2.09
N SER A 70 -16.65 13.98 2.09
CA SER A 70 -17.67 13.02 2.55
C SER A 70 -18.24 12.17 1.41
N THR A 71 -18.29 12.67 0.20
CA THR A 71 -18.77 11.94 -0.97
C THR A 71 -17.84 10.77 -1.29
N ARG A 72 -18.39 9.56 -1.37
CA ARG A 72 -17.68 8.34 -1.74
C ARG A 72 -17.97 8.00 -3.20
N ASN A 73 -16.90 7.90 -3.99
CA ASN A 73 -16.95 7.43 -5.38
C ASN A 73 -16.76 5.91 -5.51
N PHE A 74 -16.34 5.26 -4.41
CA PHE A 74 -16.22 3.81 -4.29
C PHE A 74 -17.01 3.35 -3.07
N ASN A 75 -18.13 2.65 -3.30
CA ASN A 75 -19.12 2.30 -2.26
C ASN A 75 -18.88 0.95 -1.58
N LEU A 76 -17.85 0.20 -2.01
CA LEU A 76 -17.45 -1.05 -1.37
C LEU A 76 -16.45 -0.78 -0.22
N PRO A 77 -16.20 -1.76 0.67
CA PRO A 77 -15.33 -1.56 1.81
C PRO A 77 -13.91 -1.10 1.44
N VAL A 78 -13.39 -0.14 2.19
CA VAL A 78 -12.03 0.38 2.05
C VAL A 78 -11.30 0.31 3.39
N LEU A 79 -10.18 -0.42 3.41
CA LEU A 79 -9.23 -0.46 4.51
C LEU A 79 -8.02 0.42 4.16
N GLY A 80 -7.63 1.32 5.05
CA GLY A 80 -6.41 2.10 4.93
C GLY A 80 -5.41 1.75 6.03
N TYR A 81 -4.17 1.37 5.66
CA TYR A 81 -3.08 1.22 6.61
C TYR A 81 -2.39 2.55 6.86
N VAL A 82 -1.95 2.80 8.10
CA VAL A 82 -1.06 3.90 8.47
C VAL A 82 0.11 3.37 9.28
N THR A 83 1.30 3.92 9.06
CA THR A 83 2.53 3.42 9.68
C THR A 83 3.20 4.48 10.54
N PRO A 84 3.75 4.13 11.74
CA PRO A 84 4.38 5.09 12.65
C PRO A 84 5.58 5.83 12.05
N TRP A 85 6.24 5.24 11.06
CA TRP A 85 7.39 5.82 10.37
C TRP A 85 7.02 6.74 9.19
N ASN A 86 5.71 6.92 8.91
CA ASN A 86 5.21 7.81 7.86
C ASN A 86 4.04 8.66 8.37
N ASN A 87 4.35 9.78 9.00
CA ASN A 87 3.35 10.68 9.61
C ASN A 87 2.29 11.18 8.64
N LYS A 88 2.58 11.29 7.34
CA LYS A 88 1.60 11.71 6.33
C LYS A 88 0.38 10.78 6.30
N GLY A 89 0.53 9.48 6.58
CA GLY A 89 -0.60 8.54 6.65
C GLY A 89 -1.63 8.92 7.71
N TYR A 90 -1.16 9.41 8.86
CA TYR A 90 -2.04 9.87 9.95
C TYR A 90 -2.84 11.12 9.55
N ASP A 91 -2.23 12.07 8.84
CA ASP A 91 -2.91 13.25 8.35
C ASP A 91 -3.93 12.91 7.25
N VAL A 92 -3.59 11.98 6.37
CA VAL A 92 -4.51 11.43 5.37
C VAL A 92 -5.74 10.81 6.04
N ALA A 93 -5.56 9.93 7.00
CA ALA A 93 -6.66 9.28 7.71
C ALA A 93 -7.59 10.31 8.41
N LYS A 94 -7.02 11.36 9.03
CA LYS A 94 -7.82 12.47 9.60
C LYS A 94 -8.59 13.26 8.53
N THR A 95 -7.94 13.53 7.39
CA THR A 95 -8.54 14.38 6.34
C THR A 95 -9.66 13.65 5.61
N TRP A 96 -9.43 12.40 5.21
CA TRP A 96 -10.33 11.60 4.37
C TRP A 96 -11.01 10.45 5.11
N GLY A 97 -11.15 10.53 6.44
CA GLY A 97 -11.76 9.48 7.25
C GLY A 97 -13.09 8.96 6.70
N GLY A 98 -13.91 9.84 6.09
CA GLY A 98 -15.18 9.48 5.44
C GLY A 98 -15.06 8.54 4.22
N LYS A 99 -13.87 8.38 3.65
CA LYS A 99 -13.61 7.48 2.52
C LYS A 99 -13.36 6.02 2.94
N PHE A 100 -13.11 5.76 4.23
CA PHE A 100 -12.69 4.46 4.75
C PHE A 100 -13.78 3.81 5.60
N ASN A 101 -13.82 2.49 5.58
CA ASN A 101 -14.58 1.67 6.53
C ASN A 101 -13.69 1.21 7.69
N TYR A 102 -12.41 0.99 7.40
CA TYR A 102 -11.41 0.53 8.37
C TYR A 102 -10.14 1.34 8.23
N ILE A 103 -9.58 1.75 9.36
CA ILE A 103 -8.22 2.30 9.45
C ILE A 103 -7.40 1.37 10.33
N SER A 104 -6.28 0.90 9.81
CA SER A 104 -5.38 -0.03 10.49
C SER A 104 -4.02 0.60 10.77
N PRO A 105 -3.81 1.18 11.96
CA PRO A 105 -2.49 1.60 12.38
C PRO A 105 -1.57 0.38 12.60
N VAL A 106 -0.35 0.44 12.09
CA VAL A 106 0.66 -0.62 12.23
C VAL A 106 1.37 -0.47 13.57
N TRP A 107 0.63 -0.64 14.67
CA TRP A 107 1.12 -0.39 16.01
C TRP A 107 1.51 -1.66 16.77
N LEU A 108 0.65 -2.68 16.75
CA LEU A 108 0.70 -3.74 17.75
C LEU A 108 1.58 -4.91 17.33
N GLN A 109 2.40 -5.36 18.27
CA GLN A 109 3.09 -6.63 18.22
C GLN A 109 2.73 -7.43 19.46
N ILE A 110 2.63 -8.76 19.32
CA ILE A 110 2.44 -9.65 20.45
C ILE A 110 3.66 -10.55 20.64
N LYS A 111 4.18 -10.59 21.87
CA LYS A 111 5.30 -11.43 22.29
C LYS A 111 4.83 -12.45 23.30
N ARG A 112 5.25 -13.70 23.14
CA ARG A 112 5.09 -14.71 24.17
C ARG A 112 6.23 -14.60 25.16
N GLN A 113 5.94 -14.27 26.41
CA GLN A 113 6.94 -14.14 27.47
C GLN A 113 7.22 -15.47 28.16
N SER A 114 6.16 -16.22 28.45
CA SER A 114 6.19 -17.56 29.06
C SER A 114 4.86 -18.25 28.80
N PRO A 115 4.66 -19.53 29.21
CA PRO A 115 3.39 -20.21 29.06
C PRO A 115 2.20 -19.38 29.56
N ASN A 116 1.21 -19.14 28.69
CA ASN A 116 0.00 -18.33 28.91
C ASN A 116 0.24 -16.84 29.28
N ILE A 117 1.47 -16.31 29.13
CA ILE A 117 1.78 -14.91 29.41
C ILE A 117 2.21 -14.22 28.13
N TYR A 118 1.41 -13.25 27.73
CA TYR A 118 1.58 -12.45 26.51
C TYR A 118 1.77 -10.97 26.84
N ILE A 119 2.60 -10.29 26.04
CA ILE A 119 2.81 -8.85 26.13
C ILE A 119 2.45 -8.25 24.79
N ILE A 120 1.52 -7.30 24.79
CA ILE A 120 1.21 -6.45 23.63
C ILE A 120 2.12 -5.24 23.71
N THR A 121 2.96 -5.07 22.69
CA THR A 121 3.87 -3.92 22.53
C THR A 121 3.36 -2.98 21.45
N GLY A 122 3.97 -1.76 21.35
CA GLY A 122 3.54 -0.74 20.39
C GLY A 122 2.40 0.16 20.89
N LEU A 123 1.90 -0.06 22.10
CA LEU A 123 0.83 0.74 22.69
C LEU A 123 1.24 2.22 22.96
N HIS A 124 2.54 2.51 22.95
CA HIS A 124 3.06 3.88 23.05
C HIS A 124 2.79 4.73 21.81
N ASP A 125 2.49 4.11 20.67
CA ASP A 125 2.12 4.82 19.43
C ASP A 125 0.63 5.20 19.39
N VAL A 126 -0.18 4.73 20.35
CA VAL A 126 -1.63 4.96 20.36
C VAL A 126 -1.94 6.43 20.69
N ASP A 127 -2.61 7.11 19.76
CA ASP A 127 -3.08 8.49 19.91
C ASP A 127 -4.61 8.53 19.91
N HIS A 128 -5.20 8.66 21.09
CA HIS A 128 -6.66 8.76 21.28
C HIS A 128 -7.27 10.00 20.61
N ALA A 129 -6.52 11.12 20.59
CA ALA A 129 -7.00 12.34 19.96
C ALA A 129 -7.10 12.17 18.44
N TRP A 130 -6.10 11.54 17.85
CA TRP A 130 -6.11 11.17 16.44
C TRP A 130 -7.25 10.18 16.11
N MET A 131 -7.39 9.11 16.88
CA MET A 131 -8.47 8.13 16.69
C MET A 131 -9.86 8.79 16.71
N LYS A 132 -10.09 9.68 17.69
CA LYS A 132 -11.32 10.47 17.79
C LYS A 132 -11.53 11.36 16.56
N ALA A 133 -10.49 12.05 16.09
CA ALA A 133 -10.57 12.91 14.90
C ALA A 133 -10.90 12.11 13.63
N VAL A 134 -10.30 10.92 13.45
CA VAL A 134 -10.61 10.02 12.34
C VAL A 134 -12.07 9.56 12.39
N LYS A 135 -12.55 9.09 13.57
CA LYS A 135 -13.95 8.65 13.77
C LYS A 135 -14.94 9.78 13.52
N GLN A 136 -14.65 11.01 13.92
CA GLN A 136 -15.50 12.17 13.66
C GLN A 136 -15.64 12.46 12.16
N LYS A 137 -14.55 12.41 11.39
CA LYS A 137 -14.58 12.59 9.94
C LYS A 137 -15.23 11.42 9.22
N GLY A 138 -15.08 10.21 9.75
CA GLY A 138 -15.66 8.99 9.24
C GLY A 138 -17.04 8.66 9.82
N ALA A 139 -17.74 9.60 10.47
CA ALA A 139 -19.03 9.31 11.13
C ALA A 139 -20.07 8.73 10.16
N ASN A 140 -20.15 9.23 8.93
CA ASN A 140 -21.06 8.73 7.91
C ASN A 140 -20.70 7.34 7.37
N SER A 141 -19.43 6.93 7.44
CA SER A 141 -18.95 5.62 7.02
C SER A 141 -18.84 4.62 8.18
N ASN A 142 -19.09 5.07 9.40
CA ASN A 142 -18.91 4.28 10.62
C ASN A 142 -17.51 3.63 10.71
N VAL A 143 -16.47 4.45 10.47
CA VAL A 143 -15.11 3.97 10.38
C VAL A 143 -14.64 3.30 11.66
N LYS A 144 -14.10 2.09 11.52
CA LYS A 144 -13.51 1.29 12.61
C LYS A 144 -12.00 1.49 12.67
N ILE A 145 -11.45 1.65 13.87
CA ILE A 145 -10.00 1.68 14.10
C ILE A 145 -9.57 0.29 14.57
N MET A 146 -8.82 -0.40 13.72
CA MET A 146 -8.42 -1.79 13.90
C MET A 146 -6.90 -1.92 13.74
N PRO A 147 -6.11 -1.75 14.82
CA PRO A 147 -4.66 -1.85 14.71
C PRO A 147 -4.20 -3.19 14.13
N ARG A 148 -3.14 -3.15 13.31
CA ARG A 148 -2.48 -4.37 12.84
C ARG A 148 -1.73 -5.01 14.01
N LEU A 149 -1.92 -6.31 14.18
CA LEU A 149 -1.27 -7.17 15.17
C LEU A 149 -0.36 -8.16 14.47
N LEU A 150 0.93 -8.15 14.82
CA LEU A 150 1.95 -9.06 14.34
C LEU A 150 2.48 -9.92 15.49
N PHE A 151 2.73 -11.21 15.24
CA PHE A 151 3.46 -12.07 16.16
C PHE A 151 4.96 -11.76 16.04
N ASP A 152 5.52 -11.08 17.03
CA ASP A 152 6.89 -10.57 16.97
C ASP A 152 7.88 -11.47 17.72
N ASN A 153 8.97 -11.83 17.01
CA ASN A 153 10.05 -12.67 17.54
C ASN A 153 9.64 -14.07 18.04
N TRP A 154 8.50 -14.60 17.55
CA TRP A 154 8.09 -15.96 17.90
C TRP A 154 9.04 -16.98 17.29
N GLN A 155 9.59 -17.85 18.15
CA GLN A 155 10.48 -18.93 17.76
C GLN A 155 9.69 -20.21 17.47
N ALA A 156 10.33 -21.19 16.85
CA ALA A 156 9.71 -22.49 16.56
C ALA A 156 9.09 -23.16 17.80
N ASN A 157 9.71 -23.01 18.96
CA ASN A 157 9.18 -23.55 20.22
C ASN A 157 7.92 -22.81 20.69
N ASP A 158 7.82 -21.49 20.44
CA ASP A 158 6.63 -20.72 20.78
C ASP A 158 5.45 -21.14 19.90
N LEU A 159 5.68 -21.25 18.59
CA LEU A 159 4.68 -21.75 17.65
C LEU A 159 4.25 -23.19 17.96
N LYS A 160 5.20 -24.05 18.34
CA LYS A 160 4.91 -25.42 18.76
C LYS A 160 4.02 -25.44 20.01
N ALA A 161 4.36 -24.67 21.03
CA ALA A 161 3.57 -24.57 22.26
C ALA A 161 2.14 -24.04 21.97
N PHE A 162 2.04 -23.04 21.12
CA PHE A 162 0.78 -22.38 20.77
C PHE A 162 -0.14 -23.23 19.88
N PHE A 163 0.40 -24.12 19.02
CA PHE A 163 -0.40 -24.88 18.06
C PHE A 163 -0.43 -26.39 18.29
N MET A 164 0.53 -26.97 18.98
CA MET A 164 0.71 -28.43 19.02
C MET A 164 0.73 -29.06 20.42
N GLU A 165 1.22 -28.34 21.42
CA GLU A 165 1.33 -28.90 22.78
C GLU A 165 -0.06 -29.12 23.41
N PRO A 166 -0.20 -30.00 24.41
CA PRO A 166 -1.46 -30.21 25.12
C PRO A 166 -2.06 -28.94 25.73
N THR A 167 -1.20 -27.95 26.01
CA THR A 167 -1.59 -26.62 26.53
C THR A 167 -2.02 -25.63 25.45
N ALA A 168 -1.98 -25.98 24.18
CA ALA A 168 -2.23 -25.03 23.05
C ALA A 168 -3.56 -24.28 23.19
N LEU A 169 -4.65 -24.94 23.57
CA LEU A 169 -5.94 -24.27 23.77
C LEU A 169 -5.91 -23.24 24.91
N SER A 170 -5.19 -23.53 26.00
CA SER A 170 -4.99 -22.58 27.11
C SER A 170 -4.15 -21.38 26.65
N GLU A 171 -3.08 -21.62 25.90
CA GLU A 171 -2.23 -20.59 25.30
C GLU A 171 -3.06 -19.65 24.39
N GLN A 172 -3.85 -20.22 23.49
CA GLN A 172 -4.68 -19.47 22.55
C GLN A 172 -5.74 -18.61 23.26
N ARG A 173 -6.43 -19.19 24.27
CA ARG A 173 -7.39 -18.42 25.08
C ARG A 173 -6.72 -17.29 25.85
N GLY A 174 -5.56 -17.54 26.46
CA GLY A 174 -4.82 -16.50 27.18
C GLY A 174 -4.44 -15.32 26.30
N LEU A 175 -4.00 -15.58 25.07
CA LEU A 175 -3.72 -14.54 24.08
C LEU A 175 -4.97 -13.74 23.69
N ILE A 176 -6.09 -14.43 23.39
CA ILE A 176 -7.35 -13.79 22.99
C ILE A 176 -7.87 -12.87 24.11
N GLU A 177 -7.89 -13.36 25.35
CA GLU A 177 -8.34 -12.57 26.50
C GLU A 177 -7.46 -11.33 26.73
N GLU A 178 -6.15 -11.44 26.59
CA GLU A 178 -5.25 -10.30 26.72
C GLU A 178 -5.50 -9.25 25.63
N LEU A 179 -5.76 -9.70 24.40
CA LEU A 179 -6.08 -8.81 23.30
C LEU A 179 -7.45 -8.13 23.48
N LYS A 180 -8.47 -8.87 23.94
CA LYS A 180 -9.81 -8.30 24.26
C LYS A 180 -9.69 -7.19 25.31
N LYS A 181 -8.89 -7.42 26.36
CA LYS A 181 -8.59 -6.38 27.37
C LYS A 181 -7.95 -5.15 26.75
N ALA A 182 -6.94 -5.34 25.89
CA ALA A 182 -6.28 -4.23 25.21
C ALA A 182 -7.26 -3.47 24.30
N CYS A 183 -8.09 -4.16 23.51
CA CYS A 183 -9.10 -3.52 22.67
C CYS A 183 -10.05 -2.66 23.50
N LYS A 184 -10.54 -3.17 24.63
CA LYS A 184 -11.42 -2.43 25.54
C LYS A 184 -10.73 -1.23 26.16
N GLN A 185 -9.51 -1.41 26.67
CA GLN A 185 -8.74 -0.34 27.32
C GLN A 185 -8.43 0.82 26.36
N TRP A 186 -8.06 0.48 25.11
CA TRP A 186 -7.60 1.43 24.11
C TRP A 186 -8.69 1.83 23.11
N THR A 187 -9.92 1.34 23.30
CA THR A 187 -11.10 1.64 22.45
C THR A 187 -10.93 1.30 20.97
N PHE A 188 -10.23 0.18 20.70
CA PHE A 188 -10.15 -0.37 19.35
C PHE A 188 -11.45 -1.11 18.99
N ASP A 189 -11.80 -1.08 17.70
CA ASP A 189 -13.01 -1.75 17.19
C ASP A 189 -12.73 -3.20 16.74
N GLY A 190 -11.50 -3.69 16.97
CA GLY A 190 -11.00 -5.00 16.59
C GLY A 190 -9.53 -4.92 16.18
N VAL A 191 -9.07 -5.90 15.42
CA VAL A 191 -7.67 -5.98 14.95
C VAL A 191 -7.55 -6.46 13.52
N VAL A 192 -6.44 -6.10 12.87
CA VAL A 192 -5.96 -6.70 11.62
C VAL A 192 -4.82 -7.65 11.94
N LEU A 193 -5.09 -8.95 11.91
CA LEU A 193 -4.14 -9.99 12.29
C LEU A 193 -3.23 -10.36 11.12
N GLU A 194 -1.92 -10.23 11.29
CA GLU A 194 -0.91 -10.75 10.37
C GLU A 194 -0.21 -11.96 11.02
N LEU A 195 -0.63 -13.16 10.61
CA LEU A 195 -0.19 -14.44 11.18
C LEU A 195 0.21 -15.45 10.12
N LEU A 196 -0.52 -15.55 9.02
CA LEU A 196 -0.42 -16.67 8.06
C LEU A 196 0.96 -16.83 7.42
N SER A 197 1.72 -15.74 7.25
CA SER A 197 3.10 -15.79 6.76
C SER A 197 4.10 -16.39 7.76
N GLN A 198 3.72 -16.53 9.03
CA GLN A 198 4.60 -16.92 10.13
C GLN A 198 4.39 -18.37 10.60
N VAL A 199 3.22 -18.96 10.31
CA VAL A 199 2.83 -20.25 10.91
C VAL A 199 3.47 -21.48 10.25
N GLY A 200 3.94 -21.38 8.99
CA GLY A 200 4.65 -22.43 8.30
C GLY A 200 3.96 -23.81 8.40
N MET A 201 4.61 -24.77 9.02
CA MET A 201 4.09 -26.13 9.20
C MET A 201 2.84 -26.24 10.10
N TYR A 202 2.47 -25.17 10.81
CA TYR A 202 1.26 -25.12 11.65
C TYR A 202 0.05 -24.53 10.96
N ALA A 203 0.11 -24.36 9.63
CA ALA A 203 -0.93 -23.70 8.84
C ALA A 203 -2.33 -24.30 9.10
N ASP A 204 -2.49 -25.61 9.04
CA ASP A 204 -3.79 -26.28 9.31
C ASP A 204 -4.34 -26.01 10.72
N ARG A 205 -3.46 -25.89 11.70
CA ARG A 205 -3.85 -25.58 13.08
C ARG A 205 -4.24 -24.12 13.25
N SER A 206 -3.60 -23.24 12.46
CA SER A 206 -3.91 -21.80 12.48
C SER A 206 -5.31 -21.51 12.00
N VAL A 207 -5.88 -22.30 11.09
CA VAL A 207 -7.27 -22.16 10.61
C VAL A 207 -8.25 -22.26 11.79
N LYS A 208 -8.12 -23.32 12.62
CA LYS A 208 -8.97 -23.52 13.81
C LYS A 208 -8.81 -22.41 14.86
N PHE A 209 -7.58 -21.96 15.05
CA PHE A 209 -7.32 -20.80 15.93
C PHE A 209 -8.01 -19.52 15.40
N ILE A 210 -7.90 -19.24 14.11
CA ILE A 210 -8.52 -18.04 13.50
C ILE A 210 -10.04 -18.10 13.60
N GLN A 211 -10.66 -19.26 13.38
CA GLN A 211 -12.10 -19.45 13.54
C GLN A 211 -12.53 -19.14 14.98
N GLN A 212 -11.87 -19.74 15.98
CA GLN A 212 -12.17 -19.47 17.38
C GLN A 212 -11.92 -18.01 17.75
N PHE A 213 -10.80 -17.44 17.28
CA PHE A 213 -10.47 -16.06 17.53
C PHE A 213 -11.52 -15.09 16.97
N GLY A 214 -12.00 -15.34 15.74
CA GLY A 214 -13.07 -14.55 15.15
C GLY A 214 -14.37 -14.64 15.92
N MET A 215 -14.75 -15.83 16.41
CA MET A 215 -15.94 -16.03 17.26
C MET A 215 -15.81 -15.26 18.58
N ASP A 216 -14.69 -15.45 19.30
CA ASP A 216 -14.48 -14.84 20.62
C ASP A 216 -14.45 -13.30 20.55
N LEU A 217 -13.88 -12.72 19.47
CA LEU A 217 -13.91 -11.28 19.26
C LEU A 217 -15.33 -10.78 18.96
N ASN A 218 -16.09 -11.52 18.15
CA ASN A 218 -17.43 -11.13 17.76
C ASN A 218 -18.41 -11.11 18.97
N GLU A 219 -18.22 -11.99 19.96
CA GLU A 219 -18.97 -11.97 21.21
C GLU A 219 -18.87 -10.62 21.95
N ASP A 220 -17.72 -9.95 21.84
CA ASP A 220 -17.49 -8.62 22.43
C ASP A 220 -17.70 -7.47 21.43
N ASN A 221 -18.36 -7.72 20.28
CA ASN A 221 -18.56 -6.75 19.18
C ASN A 221 -17.25 -6.20 18.59
N LEU A 222 -16.17 -6.97 18.65
CA LEU A 222 -14.88 -6.67 18.03
C LEU A 222 -14.79 -7.38 16.69
N SER A 223 -14.16 -6.72 15.71
CA SER A 223 -13.97 -7.28 14.37
C SER A 223 -12.56 -7.86 14.17
N LEU A 224 -12.47 -8.93 13.39
CA LEU A 224 -11.21 -9.53 12.96
C LEU A 224 -11.06 -9.37 11.45
N ILE A 225 -10.02 -8.68 10.98
CA ILE A 225 -9.55 -8.74 9.59
C ILE A 225 -8.25 -9.54 9.58
N LEU A 226 -8.10 -10.43 8.60
CA LEU A 226 -6.91 -11.26 8.47
C LEU A 226 -6.06 -10.81 7.28
N VAL A 227 -4.75 -10.61 7.47
CA VAL A 227 -3.83 -10.38 6.35
C VAL A 227 -3.60 -11.69 5.62
N TYR A 228 -3.77 -11.66 4.29
CA TYR A 228 -3.77 -12.84 3.45
C TYR A 228 -2.68 -12.76 2.36
N PRO A 229 -1.90 -13.82 2.14
CA PRO A 229 -0.88 -13.82 1.11
C PRO A 229 -1.51 -13.80 -0.29
N PRO A 230 -0.83 -13.22 -1.28
CA PRO A 230 -1.23 -13.33 -2.67
C PRO A 230 -0.84 -14.70 -3.24
N PHE A 231 -1.52 -15.16 -4.29
CA PHE A 231 -1.15 -16.39 -4.98
C PHE A 231 -0.05 -16.15 -6.01
N ARG A 232 0.98 -17.00 -5.99
CA ARG A 232 2.16 -16.88 -6.85
C ARG A 232 2.48 -18.15 -7.65
N GLY A 233 1.59 -19.14 -7.62
CA GLY A 233 1.81 -20.44 -8.26
C GLY A 233 2.67 -21.39 -7.41
N TYR A 234 2.76 -21.16 -6.09
CA TYR A 234 3.44 -22.06 -5.18
C TYR A 234 2.52 -23.21 -4.72
N PRO A 235 3.08 -24.38 -4.34
CA PRO A 235 2.27 -25.48 -3.79
C PRO A 235 1.42 -25.08 -2.57
N SER A 236 1.88 -24.12 -1.79
CA SER A 236 1.15 -23.57 -0.64
C SER A 236 -0.12 -22.78 -1.00
N ASP A 237 -0.26 -22.33 -2.25
CA ASP A 237 -1.42 -21.57 -2.67
C ASP A 237 -2.72 -22.37 -2.49
N GLU A 238 -2.69 -23.70 -2.72
CA GLU A 238 -3.87 -24.58 -2.56
C GLU A 238 -4.36 -24.59 -1.09
N PHE A 239 -3.43 -24.64 -0.14
CA PHE A 239 -3.78 -24.51 1.28
C PHE A 239 -4.53 -23.20 1.54
N PHE A 240 -4.03 -22.07 1.05
CA PHE A 240 -4.67 -20.77 1.29
C PHE A 240 -6.03 -20.64 0.63
N ILE A 241 -6.23 -21.24 -0.56
CA ILE A 241 -7.54 -21.29 -1.20
C ILE A 241 -8.55 -22.03 -0.32
N GLN A 242 -8.17 -23.21 0.19
CA GLN A 242 -9.04 -24.01 1.05
C GLN A 242 -9.26 -23.32 2.41
N ALA A 243 -8.19 -22.79 3.03
CA ALA A 243 -8.28 -22.09 4.30
C ALA A 243 -9.23 -20.87 4.25
N PHE A 244 -9.30 -20.17 3.12
CA PHE A 244 -10.26 -19.07 2.97
C PHE A 244 -11.71 -19.54 3.07
N ASN A 245 -12.06 -20.69 2.48
CA ASN A 245 -13.40 -21.27 2.60
C ASN A 245 -13.79 -21.57 4.03
N ASP A 246 -12.82 -22.00 4.84
CA ASP A 246 -13.04 -22.36 6.25
C ASP A 246 -13.07 -21.13 7.17
N ILE A 247 -12.41 -20.03 6.79
CA ILE A 247 -12.18 -18.85 7.64
C ILE A 247 -13.20 -17.72 7.36
N TYR A 248 -13.62 -17.50 6.10
CA TYR A 248 -14.38 -16.30 5.73
C TYR A 248 -15.66 -16.05 6.56
N PRO A 249 -16.37 -17.06 7.09
CA PRO A 249 -17.57 -16.82 7.91
C PRO A 249 -17.25 -16.21 9.29
N TYR A 250 -16.01 -16.37 9.76
CA TYR A 250 -15.57 -16.00 11.11
C TYR A 250 -14.80 -14.68 11.18
N VAL A 251 -14.53 -14.07 10.03
CA VAL A 251 -13.78 -12.81 9.94
C VAL A 251 -14.62 -11.71 9.32
N GLU A 252 -14.31 -10.47 9.66
CA GLU A 252 -14.89 -9.29 9.00
C GLU A 252 -14.51 -9.26 7.52
N ALA A 253 -13.20 -9.44 7.25
CA ALA A 253 -12.65 -9.52 5.89
C ALA A 253 -11.25 -10.17 5.89
N VAL A 254 -10.72 -10.43 4.68
CA VAL A 254 -9.32 -10.76 4.43
C VAL A 254 -8.67 -9.67 3.59
N SER A 255 -7.56 -9.12 4.06
CA SER A 255 -6.74 -8.13 3.34
C SER A 255 -5.68 -8.87 2.53
N VAL A 256 -5.91 -9.04 1.23
CA VAL A 256 -5.01 -9.79 0.35
C VAL A 256 -3.90 -8.89 -0.16
N MET A 257 -2.63 -9.26 0.07
CA MET A 257 -1.46 -8.46 -0.32
C MET A 257 -1.15 -8.58 -1.82
N THR A 258 -2.06 -8.11 -2.67
CA THR A 258 -1.94 -8.16 -4.14
C THR A 258 -1.03 -7.06 -4.70
N TYR A 259 0.15 -6.93 -4.12
CA TYR A 259 1.25 -6.06 -4.53
C TYR A 259 2.61 -6.78 -4.33
N ASP A 260 3.73 -6.12 -4.66
CA ASP A 260 5.08 -6.71 -4.67
C ASP A 260 5.23 -7.91 -5.61
N PHE A 261 4.54 -7.88 -6.77
CA PHE A 261 4.69 -8.90 -7.80
C PHE A 261 6.11 -8.95 -8.34
N SER A 262 6.73 -7.80 -8.56
CA SER A 262 8.12 -7.63 -8.96
C SER A 262 9.00 -7.21 -7.78
N ASN A 263 10.29 -7.44 -7.90
CA ASN A 263 11.30 -7.12 -6.89
C ASN A 263 12.61 -6.66 -7.56
N PRO A 264 13.64 -6.20 -6.82
CA PRO A 264 14.90 -5.75 -7.40
C PRO A 264 15.64 -6.77 -8.27
N GLN A 265 15.46 -8.07 -8.02
CA GLN A 265 16.05 -9.16 -8.79
C GLN A 265 15.26 -9.42 -10.11
N LYS A 266 13.99 -9.09 -10.12
CA LYS A 266 13.09 -9.19 -11.28
C LYS A 266 12.28 -7.90 -11.40
N PRO A 267 12.89 -6.79 -11.90
CA PRO A 267 12.25 -5.49 -12.01
C PRO A 267 11.04 -5.51 -12.94
N GLY A 268 9.94 -4.83 -12.52
CA GLY A 268 8.71 -4.80 -13.31
C GLY A 268 7.55 -4.13 -12.59
N PRO A 269 6.32 -4.41 -13.02
CA PRO A 269 5.09 -3.87 -12.42
C PRO A 269 4.91 -4.36 -10.99
N ASN A 270 4.31 -3.52 -10.13
CA ASN A 270 4.11 -3.84 -8.71
C ASN A 270 2.92 -4.76 -8.48
N ALA A 271 1.81 -4.51 -9.16
CA ALA A 271 0.55 -5.22 -8.97
C ALA A 271 -0.20 -5.42 -10.31
N PRO A 272 0.28 -6.30 -11.22
CA PRO A 272 -0.37 -6.52 -12.51
C PRO A 272 -1.85 -6.89 -12.35
N LEU A 273 -2.75 -6.22 -13.07
CA LEU A 273 -4.19 -6.39 -12.90
C LEU A 273 -4.65 -7.84 -13.16
N TYR A 274 -4.06 -8.52 -14.16
CA TYR A 274 -4.36 -9.93 -14.43
C TYR A 274 -4.03 -10.84 -13.26
N TRP A 275 -2.96 -10.54 -12.52
CA TRP A 275 -2.56 -11.32 -11.35
C TRP A 275 -3.47 -11.03 -10.15
N MET A 276 -3.87 -9.76 -9.94
CA MET A 276 -4.87 -9.42 -8.93
C MET A 276 -6.19 -10.14 -9.19
N LYS A 277 -6.65 -10.13 -10.45
CA LYS A 277 -7.83 -10.88 -10.90
C LYS A 277 -7.71 -12.38 -10.61
N LEU A 278 -6.57 -12.99 -10.94
CA LEU A 278 -6.30 -14.39 -10.64
C LEU A 278 -6.41 -14.69 -9.12
N CYS A 279 -5.89 -13.80 -8.27
CA CYS A 279 -5.99 -13.95 -6.80
C CYS A 279 -7.46 -13.99 -6.35
N VAL A 280 -8.30 -13.10 -6.87
CA VAL A 280 -9.74 -13.08 -6.54
C VAL A 280 -10.42 -14.36 -7.04
N GLU A 281 -10.22 -14.72 -8.30
CA GLU A 281 -10.85 -15.89 -8.92
C GLU A 281 -10.51 -17.19 -8.20
N LYS A 282 -9.26 -17.32 -7.71
CA LYS A 282 -8.83 -18.48 -6.91
C LYS A 282 -9.52 -18.50 -5.54
N LEU A 283 -9.64 -17.39 -4.85
CA LEU A 283 -10.34 -17.31 -3.55
C LEU A 283 -11.84 -17.62 -3.71
N LEU A 284 -12.47 -17.09 -4.73
CA LEU A 284 -13.88 -17.33 -4.99
C LEU A 284 -14.14 -18.77 -5.50
N ASN A 285 -13.19 -19.36 -6.20
CA ASN A 285 -13.27 -20.74 -6.75
C ASN A 285 -14.60 -20.99 -7.49
N LYS A 286 -14.99 -20.07 -8.39
CA LYS A 286 -16.27 -20.08 -9.12
C LYS A 286 -17.52 -19.96 -8.22
N ASP A 287 -17.37 -19.67 -6.96
CA ASP A 287 -18.47 -19.41 -6.05
C ASP A 287 -18.93 -17.96 -6.21
N GLU A 288 -20.15 -17.78 -6.70
CA GLU A 288 -20.75 -16.45 -6.92
C GLU A 288 -21.43 -15.89 -5.67
N ASN A 289 -21.17 -16.45 -4.48
CA ASN A 289 -21.76 -16.00 -3.24
C ASN A 289 -21.28 -14.56 -2.90
N PRO A 290 -22.19 -13.57 -2.90
CA PRO A 290 -21.82 -12.17 -2.62
C PRO A 290 -21.27 -11.96 -1.21
N THR A 291 -21.68 -12.79 -0.24
CA THR A 291 -21.14 -12.75 1.13
C THR A 291 -19.65 -13.11 1.15
N LYS A 292 -19.24 -14.07 0.33
CA LYS A 292 -17.85 -14.49 0.23
C LYS A 292 -16.98 -13.43 -0.45
N SER A 293 -17.45 -12.86 -1.56
CA SER A 293 -16.72 -11.82 -2.28
C SER A 293 -16.57 -10.53 -1.47
N SER A 294 -17.60 -10.13 -0.73
CA SER A 294 -17.57 -8.93 0.13
C SER A 294 -16.55 -9.02 1.27
N LYS A 295 -16.09 -10.23 1.62
CA LYS A 295 -15.04 -10.48 2.62
C LYS A 295 -13.63 -10.27 2.07
N ILE A 296 -13.45 -10.11 0.77
CA ILE A 296 -12.13 -9.91 0.14
C ILE A 296 -11.84 -8.43 0.02
N LEU A 297 -10.68 -7.99 0.52
CA LEU A 297 -10.13 -6.65 0.31
C LEU A 297 -8.88 -6.77 -0.54
N LEU A 298 -8.97 -6.31 -1.80
CA LEU A 298 -7.84 -6.32 -2.73
C LEU A 298 -6.77 -5.32 -2.30
N GLY A 299 -5.55 -5.77 -2.16
CA GLY A 299 -4.42 -4.92 -1.80
C GLY A 299 -4.05 -3.96 -2.92
N LEU A 300 -4.01 -2.67 -2.62
CA LEU A 300 -3.55 -1.60 -3.49
C LEU A 300 -2.27 -1.01 -2.93
N ASN A 301 -1.19 -1.00 -3.72
CA ASN A 301 0.01 -0.26 -3.37
C ASN A 301 -0.17 1.23 -3.68
N PHE A 302 0.08 2.11 -2.69
CA PHE A 302 0.15 3.57 -2.91
C PHE A 302 1.60 4.06 -3.01
N TYR A 303 2.57 3.15 -2.94
CA TYR A 303 3.98 3.34 -3.25
C TYR A 303 4.29 2.83 -4.66
N GLY A 304 5.45 3.21 -5.17
CA GLY A 304 5.97 2.67 -6.42
C GLY A 304 7.32 2.01 -6.24
N ASN A 305 7.94 1.64 -7.36
CA ASN A 305 9.30 1.14 -7.40
C ASN A 305 10.13 1.91 -8.42
N SER A 306 11.39 2.15 -8.11
CA SER A 306 12.38 2.76 -9.00
C SER A 306 13.54 1.80 -9.20
N TYR A 307 13.82 1.45 -10.45
CA TYR A 307 14.85 0.50 -10.82
C TYR A 307 15.91 1.14 -11.71
N THR A 308 17.15 0.71 -11.51
CA THR A 308 18.32 0.97 -12.37
C THR A 308 18.91 -0.35 -12.82
N THR A 309 19.94 -0.33 -13.65
CA THR A 309 20.71 -1.54 -14.02
C THR A 309 21.39 -2.21 -12.83
N ASN A 310 21.61 -1.46 -11.74
CA ASN A 310 22.35 -1.92 -10.56
C ASN A 310 21.45 -2.29 -9.38
N GLY A 311 20.13 -2.31 -9.56
CA GLY A 311 19.15 -2.60 -8.53
C GLY A 311 18.07 -1.52 -8.41
N GLY A 312 17.35 -1.54 -7.30
CA GLY A 312 16.25 -0.58 -7.06
C GLY A 312 15.44 -0.96 -5.84
N GLY A 313 14.32 -0.30 -5.66
CA GLY A 313 13.44 -0.56 -4.53
C GLY A 313 12.22 0.35 -4.49
N PRO A 314 11.45 0.28 -3.41
CA PRO A 314 10.26 1.07 -3.24
C PRO A 314 10.57 2.57 -3.14
N ILE A 315 9.64 3.39 -3.62
CA ILE A 315 9.65 4.86 -3.51
C ILE A 315 8.27 5.35 -3.10
N VAL A 316 8.23 6.39 -2.29
CA VAL A 316 6.98 7.05 -1.86
C VAL A 316 6.63 8.24 -2.78
N GLY A 317 5.43 8.81 -2.60
CA GLY A 317 4.90 9.88 -3.46
C GLY A 317 5.81 11.10 -3.57
N THR A 318 6.42 11.53 -2.48
CA THR A 318 7.35 12.68 -2.49
C THR A 318 8.59 12.41 -3.35
N GLU A 319 9.16 11.22 -3.25
CA GLU A 319 10.32 10.80 -4.07
C GLU A 319 9.93 10.67 -5.55
N TYR A 320 8.73 10.13 -5.83
CA TYR A 320 8.21 10.07 -7.20
C TYR A 320 8.09 11.48 -7.82
N ILE A 321 7.51 12.44 -7.10
CA ILE A 321 7.39 13.83 -7.57
C ILE A 321 8.77 14.46 -7.82
N GLU A 322 9.74 14.23 -6.94
CA GLU A 322 11.12 14.73 -7.15
C GLU A 322 11.77 14.09 -8.39
N LEU A 323 11.58 12.80 -8.62
CA LEU A 323 12.09 12.13 -9.81
C LEU A 323 11.45 12.68 -11.09
N LEU A 324 10.13 12.98 -11.09
CA LEU A 324 9.43 13.54 -12.24
C LEU A 324 9.93 14.94 -12.63
N LYS A 325 10.51 15.71 -11.71
CA LYS A 325 11.11 17.03 -12.05
C LYS A 325 12.29 16.92 -13.01
N ASN A 326 12.90 15.74 -13.12
CA ASN A 326 13.98 15.45 -14.08
C ASN A 326 13.46 15.00 -15.46
N ALA A 327 12.16 14.74 -15.60
CA ALA A 327 11.55 14.37 -16.86
C ALA A 327 11.12 15.60 -17.67
N LYS A 328 10.90 15.43 -18.97
CA LYS A 328 10.34 16.51 -19.79
C LYS A 328 8.85 16.73 -19.38
N THR A 329 8.44 18.00 -19.21
CA THR A 329 7.10 18.34 -18.72
C THR A 329 5.97 17.87 -19.63
N ASN A 330 6.22 17.76 -20.95
CA ASN A 330 5.27 17.24 -21.94
C ASN A 330 5.42 15.73 -22.20
N GLN A 331 6.29 15.03 -21.47
CA GLN A 331 6.40 13.57 -21.56
C GLN A 331 5.14 12.93 -20.99
N ALA A 332 4.60 11.96 -21.72
CA ALA A 332 3.52 11.10 -21.23
C ALA A 332 4.09 9.97 -20.36
N ILE A 333 3.36 9.61 -19.32
CA ILE A 333 3.64 8.39 -18.57
C ILE A 333 3.12 7.22 -19.41
N THR A 334 3.97 6.24 -19.69
CA THR A 334 3.62 5.09 -20.52
C THR A 334 2.68 4.15 -19.79
N TYR A 335 1.61 3.73 -20.44
CA TYR A 335 0.72 2.71 -19.92
C TYR A 335 1.01 1.35 -20.55
N ASN A 336 1.01 0.30 -19.73
CA ASN A 336 1.15 -1.08 -20.17
C ASN A 336 -0.21 -1.80 -20.07
N ASN A 337 -0.85 -2.04 -21.21
CA ASN A 337 -2.17 -2.68 -21.29
C ASN A 337 -2.20 -4.08 -20.66
N ASN A 338 -1.11 -4.85 -20.77
CA ASN A 338 -1.07 -6.22 -20.24
C ASN A 338 -1.10 -6.26 -18.71
N THR A 339 -0.53 -5.25 -18.06
CA THR A 339 -0.40 -5.19 -16.60
C THR A 339 -1.34 -4.17 -15.96
N ALA A 340 -1.94 -3.30 -16.78
CA ALA A 340 -2.73 -2.14 -16.36
C ALA A 340 -1.95 -1.23 -15.39
N GLU A 341 -0.65 -1.06 -15.62
CA GLU A 341 0.21 -0.17 -14.84
C GLU A 341 0.90 0.86 -15.72
N ASN A 342 1.23 1.98 -15.09
CA ASN A 342 1.99 3.04 -15.70
C ASN A 342 3.47 3.00 -15.27
N TYR A 343 4.36 3.37 -16.20
CA TYR A 343 5.77 3.55 -15.91
C TYR A 343 6.37 4.71 -16.70
N ILE A 344 7.50 5.22 -16.23
CA ILE A 344 8.29 6.25 -16.90
C ILE A 344 9.77 5.96 -16.77
N GLU A 345 10.54 6.31 -17.78
CA GLU A 345 12.01 6.33 -17.71
C GLU A 345 12.48 7.77 -17.56
N VAL A 346 13.30 8.01 -16.55
CA VAL A 346 13.82 9.35 -16.21
C VAL A 346 15.33 9.29 -16.11
N ARG A 347 16.00 10.22 -16.80
CA ARG A 347 17.46 10.40 -16.68
C ARG A 347 17.76 11.23 -15.44
N THR A 348 18.66 10.73 -14.61
CA THR A 348 19.17 11.41 -13.42
C THR A 348 20.71 11.47 -13.48
N SER A 349 21.35 12.18 -12.57
CA SER A 349 22.82 12.17 -12.41
C SER A 349 23.37 10.78 -12.10
N GLN A 350 22.54 9.87 -11.59
CA GLN A 350 22.90 8.48 -11.25
C GLN A 350 22.56 7.48 -12.38
N GLY A 351 22.18 7.96 -13.56
CA GLY A 351 21.76 7.13 -14.69
C GLY A 351 20.27 7.16 -14.95
N THR A 352 19.81 6.30 -15.87
CA THR A 352 18.39 6.15 -16.19
C THR A 352 17.70 5.29 -15.15
N LYS A 353 16.60 5.81 -14.60
CA LYS A 353 15.71 5.09 -13.68
C LYS A 353 14.41 4.74 -14.40
N LYS A 354 13.99 3.49 -14.29
CA LYS A 354 12.66 3.03 -14.71
C LYS A 354 11.76 2.98 -13.48
N ILE A 355 10.70 3.78 -13.52
CA ILE A 355 9.84 4.05 -12.36
C ILE A 355 8.46 3.51 -12.64
N PHE A 356 7.95 2.63 -11.77
CA PHE A 356 6.58 2.17 -11.72
C PHE A 356 5.91 2.84 -10.51
N TYR A 357 4.91 3.66 -10.74
CA TYR A 357 4.18 4.33 -9.67
C TYR A 357 2.71 4.42 -10.03
N PRO A 358 1.78 4.23 -9.08
CA PRO A 358 0.36 4.32 -9.35
C PRO A 358 -0.05 5.66 -9.98
N THR A 359 -0.99 5.61 -10.90
CA THR A 359 -1.66 6.78 -11.47
C THR A 359 -3.15 6.71 -11.14
N LEU A 360 -3.87 7.82 -11.32
CA LEU A 360 -5.33 7.80 -11.17
C LEU A 360 -5.99 6.73 -12.05
N TYR A 361 -5.50 6.56 -13.28
CA TYR A 361 -6.04 5.56 -14.20
C TYR A 361 -5.75 4.12 -13.74
N SER A 362 -4.52 3.83 -13.33
CA SER A 362 -4.18 2.50 -12.84
C SER A 362 -4.94 2.13 -11.57
N ILE A 363 -5.16 3.09 -10.65
CA ILE A 363 -5.99 2.89 -9.46
C ILE A 363 -7.45 2.66 -9.86
N GLN A 364 -8.00 3.47 -10.78
CA GLN A 364 -9.37 3.31 -11.28
C GLN A 364 -9.61 1.90 -11.83
N LYS A 365 -8.67 1.35 -12.61
CA LYS A 365 -8.76 -0.03 -13.13
C LYS A 365 -8.86 -1.08 -12.03
N ARG A 366 -8.21 -0.87 -10.91
CA ARG A 366 -8.27 -1.77 -9.74
C ARG A 366 -9.58 -1.61 -8.97
N LEU A 367 -10.09 -0.39 -8.86
CA LEU A 367 -11.42 -0.15 -8.31
C LEU A 367 -12.52 -0.74 -9.20
N ASP A 368 -12.36 -0.71 -10.51
CA ASP A 368 -13.28 -1.33 -11.46
C ASP A 368 -13.26 -2.86 -11.32
N LEU A 369 -12.07 -3.48 -11.16
CA LEU A 369 -11.94 -4.90 -10.86
C LEU A 369 -12.64 -5.26 -9.53
N ALA A 370 -12.46 -4.45 -8.50
CA ALA A 370 -13.12 -4.66 -7.22
C ALA A 370 -14.65 -4.59 -7.35
N ARG A 371 -15.19 -3.65 -8.14
CA ARG A 371 -16.63 -3.56 -8.44
C ARG A 371 -17.13 -4.77 -9.22
N GLU A 372 -16.36 -5.24 -10.22
CA GLU A 372 -16.70 -6.42 -11.05
C GLU A 372 -16.94 -7.66 -10.17
N TYR A 373 -16.11 -7.85 -9.13
CA TYR A 373 -16.19 -9.01 -8.24
C TYR A 373 -16.96 -8.76 -6.95
N GLY A 374 -17.40 -7.54 -6.68
CA GLY A 374 -18.07 -7.18 -5.41
C GLY A 374 -17.14 -7.23 -4.20
N THR A 375 -15.82 -7.02 -4.41
CA THR A 375 -14.81 -7.00 -3.33
C THR A 375 -14.54 -5.59 -2.84
N GLY A 376 -14.03 -5.45 -1.61
CA GLY A 376 -13.44 -4.20 -1.15
C GLY A 376 -11.98 -4.06 -1.58
N VAL A 377 -11.31 -3.05 -1.02
CA VAL A 377 -9.88 -2.80 -1.24
C VAL A 377 -9.13 -2.48 0.06
N ALA A 378 -7.84 -2.78 0.10
CA ALA A 378 -6.94 -2.46 1.22
C ALA A 378 -5.72 -1.69 0.71
N ILE A 379 -5.46 -0.50 1.23
CA ILE A 379 -4.42 0.41 0.73
C ILE A 379 -3.17 0.32 1.60
N TRP A 380 -2.06 -0.14 1.03
CA TRP A 380 -0.73 -0.09 1.63
C TRP A 380 0.11 1.02 1.00
N GLU A 381 0.46 2.12 1.70
CA GLU A 381 -0.23 2.65 2.87
C GLU A 381 -0.58 4.13 2.58
N LEU A 382 -1.47 4.71 3.35
CA LEU A 382 -2.10 6.00 3.05
C LEU A 382 -1.09 7.16 2.84
N GLY A 383 -0.02 7.22 3.63
CA GLY A 383 0.97 8.30 3.52
C GLY A 383 1.90 8.21 2.31
N GLN A 384 1.92 7.09 1.59
CA GLN A 384 2.81 6.88 0.44
C GLN A 384 2.22 7.40 -0.87
N GLY A 385 0.91 7.66 -0.90
CA GLY A 385 0.19 8.12 -2.09
C GLY A 385 0.25 9.63 -2.32
N LEU A 386 -0.45 10.05 -3.38
CA LEU A 386 -0.66 11.45 -3.75
C LEU A 386 -2.07 11.87 -3.35
N ASP A 387 -2.25 13.11 -2.91
CA ASP A 387 -3.52 13.58 -2.31
C ASP A 387 -4.72 13.42 -3.25
N TYR A 388 -4.55 13.66 -4.54
CA TYR A 388 -5.62 13.53 -5.53
C TYR A 388 -6.10 12.09 -5.78
N PHE A 389 -5.39 11.05 -5.25
CA PHE A 389 -5.85 9.67 -5.34
C PHE A 389 -7.14 9.44 -4.55
N TYR A 390 -7.31 10.16 -3.44
CA TYR A 390 -8.47 10.01 -2.56
C TYR A 390 -9.78 10.50 -3.17
N ASP A 391 -9.72 11.27 -4.26
CA ASP A 391 -10.92 11.64 -5.03
C ASP A 391 -11.58 10.44 -5.73
N LEU A 392 -10.87 9.31 -5.91
CA LEU A 392 -11.40 8.10 -6.55
C LEU A 392 -12.23 7.23 -5.59
N PHE A 393 -12.12 7.46 -4.27
CA PHE A 393 -12.75 6.66 -3.20
C PHE A 393 -14.01 7.30 -2.63
#